data_b921b0118bf7ed75def140caa6cb04c2
#
_entry.id   b921b0118bf7ed75def140caa6cb04c2
#
_cell.length_a   1.000
_cell.length_b   1.000
_cell.length_c   1.000
_cell.angle_alpha   90.00
_cell.angle_beta   90.00
_cell.angle_gamma   90.00
#
_symmetry.space_group_name_H-M   'P 1'
#
loop_
_entity.id
_entity.type
_entity.pdbx_description
1 polymer ?
#
loop_
_entity_poly.entity_id
_entity_poly.type
_entity_poly.pdbx_seq_one_letter_code
_entity_poly.pdbx_strand_id
1 'polypeptide(L)'
;MAEEHRIKLGMGQMLVEGGQPQKNLARAVEMIAQAGRQDCQFVVLPECLDLGWTHPTARQLAAEVPGPTSGVLCRAACDAGSHVAAGLTERAGGRIYNAAVLIDPSGQVLLKHRKINLLDIEQDLYSTGDRLAVGETACGRIGANICADNFPDSLVLGHSLARMGAQILLSPSAWAVPAEHDAVADPYGALWEDAYRGLANLYAMPVVGVSNMGWITGGPWAGRKCIGCSLAVDARGEILAKGPYGADSQELIIAEITLPLRTLTGTSVAPVLRGKGYNGP
;
A
#
# COMPACT_ATOMS: atom_id res chain seq x y z
N MET A 1 -21.57 15.99 18.38
CA MET A 1 -21.29 14.74 17.64
C MET A 1 -19.95 14.96 16.95
N ALA A 2 -18.97 14.08 17.10
CA ALA A 2 -17.74 14.21 16.36
C ALA A 2 -18.07 13.94 14.87
N GLU A 3 -17.66 14.83 13.98
CA GLU A 3 -17.90 14.71 12.54
C GLU A 3 -17.09 13.55 11.95
N GLU A 4 -17.74 12.73 11.13
CA GLU A 4 -17.05 11.77 10.27
C GLU A 4 -16.16 12.54 9.31
N HIS A 5 -14.90 12.18 9.22
CA HIS A 5 -13.96 12.86 8.35
C HIS A 5 -13.95 12.19 6.97
N ARG A 6 -14.35 12.92 5.93
CA ARG A 6 -14.25 12.46 4.53
C ARG A 6 -12.92 12.86 3.93
N ILE A 7 -12.29 11.94 3.24
CA ILE A 7 -11.07 12.16 2.48
C ILE A 7 -11.27 11.76 1.02
N LYS A 8 -10.62 12.48 0.14
CA LYS A 8 -10.47 12.10 -1.26
C LYS A 8 -9.08 11.51 -1.46
N LEU A 9 -9.01 10.28 -1.97
CA LEU A 9 -7.79 9.51 -2.09
C LEU A 9 -7.56 9.12 -3.55
N GLY A 10 -6.35 9.39 -4.06
CA GLY A 10 -5.89 8.94 -5.37
C GLY A 10 -5.15 7.60 -5.23
N MET A 11 -5.62 6.59 -5.96
CA MET A 11 -4.96 5.30 -6.11
C MET A 11 -4.14 5.34 -7.40
N GLY A 12 -2.83 5.56 -7.29
CA GLY A 12 -1.94 5.72 -8.44
C GLY A 12 -1.46 4.38 -8.97
N GLN A 13 -2.30 3.68 -9.72
CA GLN A 13 -1.93 2.45 -10.42
C GLN A 13 -1.01 2.79 -11.59
N MET A 14 0.29 2.63 -11.40
CA MET A 14 1.31 3.10 -12.35
C MET A 14 2.17 1.97 -12.90
N LEU A 15 2.76 2.21 -14.09
CA LEU A 15 3.79 1.35 -14.65
C LEU A 15 5.07 1.42 -13.80
N VAL A 16 5.57 0.25 -13.41
CA VAL A 16 6.89 0.10 -12.77
C VAL A 16 7.80 -0.75 -13.65
N GLU A 17 8.83 -0.11 -14.21
CA GLU A 17 9.86 -0.77 -15.00
C GLU A 17 11.01 -1.21 -14.09
N GLY A 18 11.33 -2.51 -14.10
CA GLY A 18 12.41 -3.06 -13.27
C GLY A 18 13.76 -2.41 -13.57
N GLY A 19 14.45 -1.93 -12.52
CA GLY A 19 15.75 -1.29 -12.62
C GLY A 19 15.79 0.09 -13.27
N GLN A 20 14.65 0.79 -13.39
CA GLN A 20 14.55 2.10 -14.04
C GLN A 20 14.07 3.19 -13.05
N PRO A 21 14.82 3.46 -11.95
CA PRO A 21 14.33 4.33 -10.87
C PRO A 21 13.98 5.75 -11.34
N GLN A 22 14.72 6.33 -12.29
CA GLN A 22 14.46 7.68 -12.77
C GLN A 22 13.11 7.77 -13.49
N LYS A 23 12.79 6.79 -14.35
CA LYS A 23 11.51 6.75 -15.07
C LYS A 23 10.35 6.48 -14.11
N ASN A 24 10.54 5.56 -13.19
CA ASN A 24 9.52 5.19 -12.23
C ASN A 24 9.19 6.36 -11.29
N LEU A 25 10.22 7.03 -10.76
CA LEU A 25 10.02 8.21 -9.92
C LEU A 25 9.37 9.37 -10.69
N ALA A 26 9.71 9.59 -11.96
CA ALA A 26 9.05 10.59 -12.78
C ALA A 26 7.54 10.31 -12.93
N ARG A 27 7.15 9.04 -13.15
CA ARG A 27 5.73 8.63 -13.19
C ARG A 27 5.05 8.84 -11.83
N ALA A 28 5.74 8.47 -10.75
CA ALA A 28 5.20 8.66 -9.39
C ALA A 28 4.93 10.14 -9.11
N VAL A 29 5.87 11.03 -9.44
CA VAL A 29 5.72 12.49 -9.30
C VAL A 29 4.52 12.99 -10.11
N GLU A 30 4.37 12.54 -11.37
CA GLU A 30 3.22 12.93 -12.19
C GLU A 30 1.88 12.42 -11.61
N MET A 31 1.82 11.19 -11.11
CA MET A 31 0.63 10.65 -10.43
C MET A 31 0.26 11.48 -9.19
N ILE A 32 1.26 11.86 -8.38
CA ILE A 32 1.06 12.71 -7.21
C ILE A 32 0.53 14.09 -7.64
N ALA A 33 1.13 14.71 -8.68
CA ALA A 33 0.69 15.98 -9.19
C ALA A 33 -0.73 15.93 -9.77
N GLN A 34 -1.09 14.85 -10.48
CA GLN A 34 -2.46 14.63 -10.97
C GLN A 34 -3.47 14.53 -9.84
N ALA A 35 -3.14 13.79 -8.77
CA ALA A 35 -3.99 13.68 -7.59
C ALA A 35 -4.15 15.03 -6.87
N GLY A 36 -3.07 15.81 -6.74
CA GLY A 36 -3.12 17.17 -6.18
C GLY A 36 -4.03 18.10 -6.98
N ARG A 37 -3.99 18.03 -8.32
CA ARG A 37 -4.91 18.80 -9.20
C ARG A 37 -6.38 18.40 -9.03
N GLN A 38 -6.65 17.25 -8.46
CA GLN A 38 -8.00 16.76 -8.14
C GLN A 38 -8.34 16.89 -6.64
N ASP A 39 -7.59 17.67 -5.88
CA ASP A 39 -7.80 17.94 -4.45
C ASP A 39 -7.78 16.66 -3.58
N CYS A 40 -6.96 15.66 -3.95
CA CYS A 40 -6.79 14.47 -3.13
C CYS A 40 -5.96 14.78 -1.89
N GLN A 41 -6.48 14.47 -0.70
CA GLN A 41 -5.75 14.58 0.56
C GLN A 41 -4.69 13.49 0.71
N PHE A 42 -4.90 12.34 0.06
CA PHE A 42 -3.97 11.22 0.05
C PHE A 42 -3.73 10.69 -1.36
N VAL A 43 -2.50 10.24 -1.60
CA VAL A 43 -2.12 9.46 -2.78
C VAL A 43 -1.45 8.18 -2.32
N VAL A 44 -1.92 7.04 -2.80
CA VAL A 44 -1.30 5.75 -2.54
C VAL A 44 -0.65 5.27 -3.83
N LEU A 45 0.62 4.89 -3.75
CA LEU A 45 1.44 4.40 -4.85
C LEU A 45 1.90 2.96 -4.58
N PRO A 46 2.31 2.20 -5.61
CA PRO A 46 2.62 0.78 -5.51
C PRO A 46 3.84 0.43 -4.66
N GLU A 47 4.01 -0.89 -4.44
CA GLU A 47 5.15 -1.55 -3.80
C GLU A 47 6.41 -1.46 -4.67
N CYS A 48 7.58 -1.19 -4.05
CA CYS A 48 8.89 -1.11 -4.71
C CYS A 48 8.85 -0.30 -6.01
N LEU A 49 8.11 0.81 -6.00
CA LEU A 49 7.85 1.61 -7.21
C LEU A 49 9.13 2.17 -7.85
N ASP A 50 10.21 2.28 -7.09
CA ASP A 50 11.50 2.79 -7.54
C ASP A 50 12.25 1.79 -8.42
N LEU A 51 12.46 0.56 -7.95
CA LEU A 51 13.33 -0.42 -8.61
C LEU A 51 12.60 -1.61 -9.23
N GLY A 52 11.31 -1.76 -8.91
CA GLY A 52 10.52 -2.94 -9.25
C GLY A 52 10.71 -4.07 -8.25
N TRP A 53 9.60 -4.70 -7.91
CA TRP A 53 9.55 -5.79 -6.92
C TRP A 53 10.46 -6.95 -7.33
N THR A 54 11.31 -7.38 -6.39
CA THR A 54 12.35 -8.43 -6.53
C THR A 54 13.41 -8.20 -7.61
N HIS A 55 13.47 -7.01 -8.22
CA HIS A 55 14.46 -6.76 -9.28
C HIS A 55 15.90 -6.72 -8.71
N PRO A 56 16.87 -7.45 -9.32
CA PRO A 56 18.21 -7.65 -8.74
C PRO A 56 19.05 -6.37 -8.63
N THR A 57 18.72 -5.30 -9.37
CA THR A 57 19.38 -3.99 -9.24
C THR A 57 19.22 -3.38 -7.84
N ALA A 58 18.26 -3.85 -7.04
CA ALA A 58 18.11 -3.46 -5.65
C ALA A 58 19.41 -3.68 -4.84
N ARG A 59 20.20 -4.70 -5.18
CA ARG A 59 21.50 -4.96 -4.53
C ARG A 59 22.50 -3.81 -4.68
N GLN A 60 22.33 -2.98 -5.71
CA GLN A 60 23.24 -1.88 -6.03
C GLN A 60 22.58 -0.50 -5.81
N LEU A 61 21.29 -0.37 -6.17
CA LEU A 61 20.60 0.91 -6.28
C LEU A 61 19.69 1.24 -5.09
N ALA A 62 19.39 0.27 -4.21
CA ALA A 62 18.59 0.54 -3.01
C ALA A 62 19.20 1.67 -2.20
N ALA A 63 18.39 2.65 -1.79
CA ALA A 63 18.81 3.84 -1.06
C ALA A 63 18.31 3.83 0.39
N GLU A 64 18.88 4.63 1.24
CA GLU A 64 18.38 4.87 2.60
C GLU A 64 17.00 5.57 2.55
N VAL A 65 16.19 5.34 3.58
CA VAL A 65 14.91 6.03 3.80
C VAL A 65 14.86 6.58 5.23
N PRO A 66 14.84 7.91 5.41
CA PRO A 66 14.89 8.99 4.39
C PRO A 66 16.19 9.02 3.59
N GLY A 67 16.10 9.39 2.32
CA GLY A 67 17.26 9.45 1.43
C GLY A 67 16.90 10.01 0.05
N PRO A 68 17.78 9.88 -0.95
CA PRO A 68 17.59 10.51 -2.26
C PRO A 68 16.26 10.12 -2.94
N THR A 69 15.91 8.82 -2.92
CA THR A 69 14.69 8.30 -3.54
C THR A 69 13.44 8.82 -2.85
N SER A 70 13.34 8.68 -1.53
CA SER A 70 12.20 9.22 -0.77
C SER A 70 12.14 10.75 -0.83
N GLY A 71 13.27 11.44 -0.94
CA GLY A 71 13.35 12.89 -1.07
C GLY A 71 12.65 13.43 -2.34
N VAL A 72 12.61 12.65 -3.43
CA VAL A 72 11.82 12.98 -4.63
C VAL A 72 10.33 13.00 -4.31
N LEU A 73 9.85 11.97 -3.61
CA LEU A 73 8.45 11.86 -3.22
C LEU A 73 8.06 12.89 -2.15
N CYS A 74 8.97 13.21 -1.23
CA CYS A 74 8.77 14.27 -0.23
C CYS A 74 8.53 15.63 -0.88
N ARG A 75 9.31 15.99 -1.90
CA ARG A 75 9.07 17.22 -2.68
C ARG A 75 7.74 17.18 -3.41
N ALA A 76 7.43 16.06 -4.08
CA ALA A 76 6.17 15.90 -4.80
C ALA A 76 4.95 16.00 -3.87
N ALA A 77 5.03 15.43 -2.66
CA ALA A 77 3.98 15.55 -1.64
C ALA A 77 3.76 17.01 -1.22
N CYS A 78 4.86 17.76 -1.02
CA CYS A 78 4.82 19.17 -0.68
C CYS A 78 4.21 20.01 -1.83
N ASP A 79 4.67 19.80 -3.06
CA ASP A 79 4.19 20.52 -4.24
C ASP A 79 2.70 20.26 -4.51
N ALA A 80 2.21 19.05 -4.24
CA ALA A 80 0.81 18.65 -4.41
C ALA A 80 -0.07 18.99 -3.20
N GLY A 81 0.50 19.31 -2.04
CA GLY A 81 -0.24 19.51 -0.79
C GLY A 81 -0.95 18.24 -0.29
N SER A 82 -0.45 17.06 -0.64
CA SER A 82 -1.08 15.76 -0.37
C SER A 82 -0.19 14.87 0.48
N HIS A 83 -0.81 14.01 1.31
CA HIS A 83 -0.09 12.89 1.92
C HIS A 83 0.21 11.84 0.85
N VAL A 84 1.39 11.24 0.90
CA VAL A 84 1.80 10.18 -0.05
C VAL A 84 2.17 8.91 0.72
N ALA A 85 1.47 7.81 0.43
CA ALA A 85 1.87 6.47 0.85
C ALA A 85 2.50 5.75 -0.34
N ALA A 86 3.74 5.26 -0.21
CA ALA A 86 4.49 4.69 -1.33
C ALA A 86 5.39 3.55 -0.90
N GLY A 87 5.49 2.50 -1.72
CA GLY A 87 6.42 1.39 -1.54
C GLY A 87 7.77 1.68 -2.19
N LEU A 88 8.86 1.51 -1.45
CA LEU A 88 10.24 1.77 -1.87
C LEU A 88 11.16 0.60 -1.52
N THR A 89 12.29 0.54 -2.19
CA THR A 89 13.37 -0.40 -1.87
C THR A 89 14.40 0.30 -0.96
N GLU A 90 14.40 -0.06 0.33
CA GLU A 90 15.25 0.57 1.34
C GLU A 90 16.57 -0.19 1.53
N ARG A 91 17.67 0.54 1.67
CA ARG A 91 18.94 0.02 2.22
C ARG A 91 19.14 0.54 3.63
N ALA A 92 19.37 -0.36 4.60
CA ALA A 92 19.70 0.03 5.96
C ALA A 92 20.58 -1.03 6.65
N GLY A 93 21.63 -0.62 7.32
CA GLY A 93 22.52 -1.52 8.07
C GLY A 93 23.09 -2.68 7.24
N GLY A 94 23.44 -2.43 5.98
CA GLY A 94 23.93 -3.44 5.05
C GLY A 94 22.87 -4.42 4.51
N ARG A 95 21.61 -4.25 4.89
CA ARG A 95 20.47 -5.06 4.45
C ARG A 95 19.60 -4.28 3.48
N ILE A 96 18.77 -5.00 2.72
CA ILE A 96 17.78 -4.43 1.81
C ILE A 96 16.39 -4.82 2.34
N TYR A 97 15.45 -3.87 2.28
CA TYR A 97 14.08 -4.06 2.74
C TYR A 97 13.11 -3.62 1.66
N ASN A 98 12.01 -4.32 1.57
CA ASN A 98 10.80 -3.85 0.93
C ASN A 98 10.07 -2.97 1.95
N ALA A 99 10.00 -1.67 1.69
CA ALA A 99 9.53 -0.70 2.67
C ALA A 99 8.40 0.18 2.11
N ALA A 100 7.49 0.60 2.97
CA ALA A 100 6.49 1.61 2.68
C ALA A 100 6.73 2.85 3.55
N VAL A 101 6.46 4.02 2.99
CA VAL A 101 6.53 5.30 3.69
C VAL A 101 5.17 5.99 3.64
N LEU A 102 4.84 6.75 4.68
CA LEU A 102 3.80 7.78 4.67
C LEU A 102 4.49 9.13 4.81
N ILE A 103 4.27 10.00 3.84
CA ILE A 103 4.84 11.35 3.77
C ILE A 103 3.70 12.35 3.94
N ASP A 104 3.90 13.41 4.71
CA ASP A 104 2.91 14.46 4.88
C ASP A 104 3.05 15.59 3.84
N PRO A 105 2.08 16.52 3.76
CA PRO A 105 2.13 17.65 2.85
C PRO A 105 3.28 18.65 3.11
N SER A 106 4.01 18.53 4.22
CA SER A 106 5.24 19.30 4.45
C SER A 106 6.50 18.60 3.92
N GLY A 107 6.34 17.38 3.36
CA GLY A 107 7.44 16.56 2.88
C GLY A 107 8.15 15.75 3.98
N GLN A 108 7.56 15.62 5.18
CA GLN A 108 8.12 14.79 6.25
C GLN A 108 7.65 13.35 6.15
N VAL A 109 8.57 12.41 6.38
CA VAL A 109 8.24 10.98 6.52
C VAL A 109 7.68 10.74 7.92
N LEU A 110 6.35 10.59 8.02
CA LEU A 110 5.64 10.35 9.28
C LEU A 110 5.74 8.90 9.75
N LEU A 111 5.82 7.96 8.81
CA LEU A 111 5.83 6.54 9.08
C LEU A 111 6.71 5.82 8.05
N LYS A 112 7.44 4.82 8.52
CA LYS A 112 8.10 3.83 7.68
C LYS A 112 7.76 2.43 8.21
N HIS A 113 7.27 1.58 7.30
CA HIS A 113 7.01 0.17 7.54
C HIS A 113 7.94 -0.66 6.63
N ARG A 114 8.52 -1.73 7.15
CA ARG A 114 9.25 -2.74 6.38
C ARG A 114 8.39 -3.99 6.32
N LYS A 115 8.21 -4.55 5.13
CA LYS A 115 7.39 -5.75 4.91
C LYS A 115 7.78 -6.87 5.86
N ILE A 116 6.81 -7.44 6.56
CA ILE A 116 7.01 -8.50 7.54
C ILE A 116 6.76 -9.86 6.90
N ASN A 117 5.68 -10.00 6.12
CA ASN A 117 5.35 -11.24 5.42
C ASN A 117 6.00 -11.27 4.03
N LEU A 118 7.26 -11.69 3.98
CA LEU A 118 7.97 -11.90 2.72
C LEU A 118 7.55 -13.22 2.08
N LEU A 119 7.28 -13.22 0.77
CA LEU A 119 7.14 -14.45 0.00
C LEU A 119 8.51 -15.15 -0.13
N ASP A 120 8.51 -16.46 -0.36
CA ASP A 120 9.75 -17.24 -0.53
C ASP A 120 10.69 -16.61 -1.56
N ILE A 121 10.13 -16.11 -2.67
CA ILE A 121 10.89 -15.47 -3.74
C ILE A 121 11.54 -14.12 -3.36
N GLU A 122 11.15 -13.53 -2.24
CA GLU A 122 11.66 -12.26 -1.74
C GLU A 122 12.84 -12.44 -0.78
N GLN A 123 12.94 -13.60 -0.12
CA GLN A 123 13.84 -13.85 1.03
C GLN A 123 15.33 -13.73 0.68
N ASP A 124 15.71 -14.03 -0.56
CA ASP A 124 17.10 -13.88 -1.03
C ASP A 124 17.50 -12.41 -1.23
N LEU A 125 16.54 -11.50 -1.34
CA LEU A 125 16.79 -10.09 -1.63
C LEU A 125 16.46 -9.19 -0.45
N TYR A 126 15.32 -9.39 0.21
CA TYR A 126 14.83 -8.54 1.28
C TYR A 126 14.95 -9.19 2.66
N SER A 127 15.30 -8.38 3.63
CA SER A 127 15.22 -8.76 5.05
C SER A 127 13.84 -8.46 5.60
N THR A 128 13.36 -9.30 6.51
CA THR A 128 12.07 -9.16 7.19
C THR A 128 12.04 -7.91 8.07
N GLY A 129 10.92 -7.19 8.04
CA GLY A 129 10.60 -6.10 8.96
C GLY A 129 10.31 -6.61 10.38
N ASP A 130 10.46 -5.74 11.37
CA ASP A 130 10.35 -6.08 12.79
C ASP A 130 9.42 -5.15 13.59
N ARG A 131 8.70 -4.23 12.90
CA ARG A 131 7.88 -3.21 13.56
C ARG A 131 6.61 -2.90 12.81
N LEU A 132 5.54 -2.61 13.58
CA LEU A 132 4.32 -1.99 13.12
C LEU A 132 4.24 -0.56 13.66
N ALA A 133 3.68 0.35 12.88
CA ALA A 133 3.48 1.73 13.28
C ALA A 133 2.18 2.30 12.67
N VAL A 134 1.60 3.29 13.36
CA VAL A 134 0.47 4.07 12.88
C VAL A 134 0.94 5.53 12.83
N GLY A 135 0.80 6.16 11.67
CA GLY A 135 1.12 7.58 11.47
C GLY A 135 -0.06 8.47 11.85
N GLU A 136 0.23 9.57 12.52
CA GLU A 136 -0.79 10.58 12.84
C GLU A 136 -0.76 11.69 11.77
N THR A 137 -1.92 12.04 11.26
CA THR A 137 -2.12 13.11 10.27
C THR A 137 -3.25 14.03 10.69
N ALA A 138 -3.36 15.20 10.08
CA ALA A 138 -4.50 16.10 10.29
C ALA A 138 -5.85 15.46 9.89
N CYS A 139 -5.82 14.46 8.99
CA CYS A 139 -7.02 13.76 8.53
C CYS A 139 -7.37 12.54 9.37
N GLY A 140 -6.47 12.07 10.24
CA GLY A 140 -6.68 10.87 11.06
C GLY A 140 -5.44 10.00 11.20
N ARG A 141 -5.61 8.81 11.77
CA ARG A 141 -4.54 7.85 12.05
C ARG A 141 -4.45 6.80 10.94
N ILE A 142 -3.29 6.73 10.30
CA ILE A 142 -3.05 5.93 9.10
C ILE A 142 -2.19 4.72 9.45
N GLY A 143 -2.69 3.52 9.21
CA GLY A 143 -1.90 2.29 9.21
C GLY A 143 -1.29 2.04 7.84
N ALA A 144 -0.09 1.47 7.79
CA ALA A 144 0.53 1.02 6.56
C ALA A 144 1.08 -0.40 6.70
N ASN A 145 0.85 -1.21 5.67
CA ASN A 145 1.48 -2.51 5.48
C ASN A 145 1.75 -2.71 3.97
N ILE A 146 2.28 -3.86 3.56
CA ILE A 146 2.67 -4.08 2.16
C ILE A 146 2.14 -5.41 1.65
N CYS A 147 1.29 -5.37 0.61
CA CYS A 147 0.90 -6.52 -0.21
C CYS A 147 0.61 -7.79 0.62
N ALA A 148 1.51 -8.77 0.64
CA ALA A 148 1.38 -10.05 1.35
C ALA A 148 1.27 -9.93 2.88
N ASP A 149 1.52 -8.77 3.48
CA ASP A 149 1.16 -8.50 4.87
C ASP A 149 -0.36 -8.60 5.11
N ASN A 150 -1.17 -8.62 4.04
CA ASN A 150 -2.62 -8.82 4.06
C ASN A 150 -3.05 -10.23 3.61
N PHE A 151 -2.14 -11.18 3.45
CA PHE A 151 -2.56 -12.57 3.20
C PHE A 151 -3.36 -13.12 4.38
N PRO A 152 -4.25 -14.10 4.17
CA PRO A 152 -5.08 -14.67 5.24
C PRO A 152 -4.28 -15.15 6.47
N ASP A 153 -3.09 -15.68 6.28
CA ASP A 153 -2.18 -16.11 7.34
C ASP A 153 -1.39 -14.96 7.99
N SER A 154 -1.42 -13.78 7.39
CA SER A 154 -0.76 -12.55 7.87
C SER A 154 -1.74 -11.47 8.35
N LEU A 155 -3.04 -11.69 8.33
CA LEU A 155 -4.05 -10.71 8.75
C LEU A 155 -3.87 -10.21 10.17
N VAL A 156 -3.13 -10.94 11.02
CA VAL A 156 -2.75 -10.50 12.37
C VAL A 156 -2.04 -9.14 12.35
N LEU A 157 -1.32 -8.79 11.30
CA LEU A 157 -0.67 -7.49 11.13
C LEU A 157 -1.71 -6.37 10.98
N GLY A 158 -2.72 -6.57 10.13
CA GLY A 158 -3.86 -5.66 9.98
C GLY A 158 -4.69 -5.52 11.27
N HIS A 159 -4.94 -6.63 11.97
CA HIS A 159 -5.58 -6.63 13.29
C HIS A 159 -4.79 -5.78 14.30
N SER A 160 -3.46 -5.93 14.33
CA SER A 160 -2.60 -5.17 15.23
C SER A 160 -2.64 -3.67 14.92
N LEU A 161 -2.54 -3.28 13.64
CA LEU A 161 -2.63 -1.88 13.22
C LEU A 161 -3.99 -1.26 13.59
N ALA A 162 -5.08 -1.99 13.39
CA ALA A 162 -6.41 -1.56 13.80
C ALA A 162 -6.49 -1.34 15.31
N ARG A 163 -5.96 -2.27 16.14
CA ARG A 163 -5.90 -2.14 17.59
C ARG A 163 -4.98 -1.00 18.06
N MET A 164 -3.93 -0.70 17.30
CA MET A 164 -3.09 0.48 17.54
C MET A 164 -3.80 1.79 17.20
N GLY A 165 -5.01 1.72 16.64
CA GLY A 165 -5.89 2.87 16.40
C GLY A 165 -5.87 3.40 14.97
N ALA A 166 -5.37 2.64 14.00
CA ALA A 166 -5.50 3.02 12.60
C ALA A 166 -6.98 3.19 12.21
N GLN A 167 -7.30 4.27 11.49
CA GLN A 167 -8.64 4.56 10.97
C GLN A 167 -8.79 4.15 9.52
N ILE A 168 -7.68 3.96 8.83
CA ILE A 168 -7.57 3.42 7.49
C ILE A 168 -6.26 2.65 7.36
N LEU A 169 -6.24 1.62 6.55
CA LEU A 169 -5.04 0.87 6.20
C LEU A 169 -4.68 1.12 4.73
N LEU A 170 -3.45 1.58 4.47
CA LEU A 170 -2.92 1.81 3.14
C LEU A 170 -1.86 0.75 2.83
N SER A 171 -2.00 0.07 1.68
CA SER A 171 -1.17 -1.06 1.30
C SER A 171 -0.60 -0.91 -0.11
N PRO A 172 0.61 -0.34 -0.27
CA PRO A 172 1.39 -0.49 -1.49
C PRO A 172 1.53 -1.98 -1.85
N SER A 173 1.27 -2.33 -3.11
CA SER A 173 1.18 -3.72 -3.56
C SER A 173 1.81 -3.93 -4.94
N ALA A 174 2.15 -5.19 -5.25
CA ALA A 174 2.62 -5.64 -6.56
C ALA A 174 1.95 -6.97 -6.89
N TRP A 175 0.72 -6.91 -7.39
CA TRP A 175 -0.09 -8.09 -7.67
C TRP A 175 0.25 -8.64 -9.04
N ALA A 176 0.89 -9.80 -9.04
CA ALA A 176 1.45 -10.42 -10.24
C ALA A 176 0.83 -11.78 -10.54
N VAL A 177 0.69 -12.05 -11.83
CA VAL A 177 0.17 -13.33 -12.37
C VAL A 177 1.14 -13.88 -13.42
N PRO A 178 1.05 -15.18 -13.77
CA PRO A 178 1.75 -15.73 -14.92
C PRO A 178 1.46 -14.95 -16.22
N ALA A 179 2.37 -15.02 -17.19
CA ALA A 179 2.23 -14.29 -18.46
C ALA A 179 0.93 -14.65 -19.21
N GLU A 180 0.60 -15.94 -19.18
CA GLU A 180 -0.56 -16.56 -19.84
C GLU A 180 -1.86 -16.47 -19.06
N HIS A 181 -1.87 -15.85 -17.88
CA HIS A 181 -3.07 -15.74 -17.05
C HIS A 181 -4.23 -15.09 -17.80
N ASP A 182 -5.35 -15.80 -17.85
CA ASP A 182 -6.60 -15.37 -18.48
C ASP A 182 -7.58 -14.88 -17.38
N ALA A 183 -7.73 -13.57 -17.29
CA ALA A 183 -8.61 -12.94 -16.30
C ALA A 183 -10.11 -13.18 -16.53
N VAL A 184 -10.52 -13.71 -17.71
CA VAL A 184 -11.90 -14.08 -17.98
C VAL A 184 -12.20 -15.48 -17.41
N ALA A 185 -11.25 -16.41 -17.60
CA ALA A 185 -11.37 -17.77 -17.10
C ALA A 185 -11.08 -17.86 -15.58
N ASP A 186 -10.16 -17.03 -15.08
CA ASP A 186 -9.74 -16.97 -13.68
C ASP A 186 -9.68 -15.50 -13.22
N PRO A 187 -10.81 -14.89 -12.81
CA PRO A 187 -10.86 -13.50 -12.38
C PRO A 187 -9.96 -13.25 -11.16
N TYR A 188 -9.05 -12.28 -11.29
CA TYR A 188 -8.12 -11.92 -10.22
C TYR A 188 -8.78 -11.02 -9.17
N GLY A 189 -8.43 -11.24 -7.90
CA GLY A 189 -8.73 -10.30 -6.82
C GLY A 189 -9.48 -10.87 -5.61
N ALA A 190 -10.09 -12.05 -5.72
CA ALA A 190 -10.92 -12.64 -4.65
C ALA A 190 -10.19 -12.68 -3.28
N LEU A 191 -8.92 -13.10 -3.27
CA LEU A 191 -8.11 -13.16 -2.05
C LEU A 191 -8.01 -11.80 -1.36
N TRP A 192 -7.78 -10.74 -2.14
CA TRP A 192 -7.64 -9.37 -1.62
C TRP A 192 -8.97 -8.79 -1.18
N GLU A 193 -10.03 -9.07 -1.93
CA GLU A 193 -11.39 -8.66 -1.57
C GLU A 193 -11.79 -9.29 -0.24
N ASP A 194 -11.60 -10.58 -0.06
CA ASP A 194 -11.92 -11.30 1.17
C ASP A 194 -11.11 -10.77 2.37
N ALA A 195 -9.79 -10.59 2.19
CA ALA A 195 -8.91 -10.08 3.23
C ALA A 195 -9.28 -8.65 3.67
N TYR A 196 -9.51 -7.75 2.69
CA TYR A 196 -9.82 -6.35 2.97
C TYR A 196 -11.21 -6.18 3.56
N ARG A 197 -12.22 -6.86 3.01
CA ARG A 197 -13.58 -6.89 3.57
C ARG A 197 -13.60 -7.46 4.98
N GLY A 198 -12.83 -8.52 5.24
CA GLY A 198 -12.71 -9.13 6.56
C GLY A 198 -12.21 -8.14 7.60
N LEU A 199 -11.10 -7.45 7.33
CA LEU A 199 -10.55 -6.42 8.22
C LEU A 199 -11.50 -5.22 8.37
N ALA A 200 -12.06 -4.74 7.25
CA ALA A 200 -12.98 -3.61 7.24
C ALA A 200 -14.21 -3.87 8.11
N ASN A 201 -14.85 -5.02 7.93
CA ASN A 201 -16.05 -5.40 8.70
C ASN A 201 -15.77 -5.54 10.21
N LEU A 202 -14.62 -6.12 10.58
CA LEU A 202 -14.28 -6.33 11.99
C LEU A 202 -14.01 -5.02 12.74
N TYR A 203 -13.35 -4.08 12.07
CA TYR A 203 -12.86 -2.87 12.72
C TYR A 203 -13.57 -1.59 12.27
N ALA A 204 -14.54 -1.66 11.37
CA ALA A 204 -15.09 -0.52 10.67
C ALA A 204 -13.96 0.37 10.08
N MET A 205 -12.96 -0.24 9.45
CA MET A 205 -11.74 0.41 8.98
C MET A 205 -11.59 0.22 7.48
N PRO A 206 -11.64 1.30 6.68
CA PRO A 206 -11.34 1.21 5.24
C PRO A 206 -9.96 0.62 4.97
N VAL A 207 -9.84 -0.14 3.89
CA VAL A 207 -8.57 -0.72 3.43
C VAL A 207 -8.36 -0.40 1.96
N VAL A 208 -7.18 0.11 1.62
CA VAL A 208 -6.82 0.49 0.25
C VAL A 208 -5.52 -0.16 -0.15
N GLY A 209 -5.55 -1.00 -1.18
CA GLY A 209 -4.38 -1.59 -1.81
C GLY A 209 -4.16 -1.02 -3.20
N VAL A 210 -2.95 -0.56 -3.48
CA VAL A 210 -2.60 -0.02 -4.79
C VAL A 210 -1.45 -0.80 -5.39
N SER A 211 -1.76 -1.49 -6.50
CA SER A 211 -0.81 -2.32 -7.22
C SER A 211 -0.25 -1.61 -8.45
N ASN A 212 1.00 -1.88 -8.74
CA ASN A 212 1.61 -1.50 -10.00
C ASN A 212 1.08 -2.35 -11.17
N MET A 213 1.45 -1.95 -12.38
CA MET A 213 1.27 -2.74 -13.60
C MET A 213 2.60 -2.79 -14.37
N GLY A 214 2.69 -3.71 -15.34
CA GLY A 214 3.87 -3.90 -16.19
C GLY A 214 4.52 -5.27 -16.03
N TRP A 215 5.49 -5.56 -16.88
CA TRP A 215 6.21 -6.83 -16.88
C TRP A 215 7.32 -6.84 -15.82
N ILE A 216 7.45 -7.96 -15.12
CA ILE A 216 8.57 -8.22 -14.22
C ILE A 216 9.76 -8.64 -15.07
N THR A 217 10.78 -7.78 -15.17
CA THR A 217 11.91 -7.94 -16.07
C THR A 217 13.14 -8.58 -15.41
N GLY A 218 13.09 -8.83 -14.10
CA GLY A 218 14.20 -9.42 -13.34
C GLY A 218 13.74 -10.09 -12.06
N GLY A 219 14.62 -10.90 -11.47
CA GLY A 219 14.31 -11.66 -10.26
C GLY A 219 13.60 -12.99 -10.53
N PRO A 220 13.17 -13.70 -9.46
CA PRO A 220 12.63 -15.06 -9.57
C PRO A 220 11.35 -15.16 -10.42
N TRP A 221 10.57 -14.09 -10.52
CA TRP A 221 9.33 -14.04 -11.29
C TRP A 221 9.49 -13.26 -12.61
N ALA A 222 10.70 -13.15 -13.15
CA ALA A 222 10.91 -12.58 -14.47
C ALA A 222 10.03 -13.27 -15.53
N GLY A 223 9.38 -12.48 -16.38
CA GLY A 223 8.40 -12.97 -17.37
C GLY A 223 6.96 -13.00 -16.90
N ARG A 224 6.67 -12.83 -15.60
CA ARG A 224 5.31 -12.57 -15.11
C ARG A 224 4.92 -11.11 -15.31
N LYS A 225 3.65 -10.79 -15.15
CA LYS A 225 3.10 -9.43 -15.26
C LYS A 225 2.40 -8.99 -13.97
N CYS A 226 2.70 -7.79 -13.51
CA CYS A 226 1.86 -7.07 -12.56
C CYS A 226 0.67 -6.48 -13.31
N ILE A 227 -0.52 -6.54 -12.72
CA ILE A 227 -1.79 -6.40 -13.44
C ILE A 227 -2.68 -5.27 -12.93
N GLY A 228 -2.18 -4.43 -12.01
CA GLY A 228 -3.03 -3.42 -11.40
C GLY A 228 -4.08 -4.03 -10.50
N CYS A 229 -5.37 -3.87 -10.83
CA CYS A 229 -6.51 -4.30 -10.01
C CYS A 229 -6.57 -3.65 -8.63
N SER A 230 -5.97 -2.47 -8.47
CA SER A 230 -6.00 -1.71 -7.21
C SER A 230 -7.40 -1.67 -6.61
N LEU A 231 -7.50 -1.76 -5.28
CA LEU A 231 -8.77 -1.98 -4.60
C LEU A 231 -8.92 -1.05 -3.40
N ALA A 232 -10.07 -0.39 -3.29
CA ALA A 232 -10.49 0.34 -2.10
C ALA A 232 -11.79 -0.24 -1.55
N VAL A 233 -11.77 -0.54 -0.24
CA VAL A 233 -12.91 -1.08 0.50
C VAL A 233 -13.26 -0.10 1.62
N ASP A 234 -14.54 0.20 1.82
CA ASP A 234 -15.01 1.10 2.88
C ASP A 234 -15.07 0.44 4.26
N ALA A 235 -15.47 1.22 5.28
CA ALA A 235 -15.61 0.76 6.65
C ALA A 235 -16.69 -0.32 6.87
N ARG A 236 -17.52 -0.60 5.85
CA ARG A 236 -18.57 -1.63 5.87
C ARG A 236 -18.20 -2.87 5.05
N GLY A 237 -16.98 -2.89 4.48
CA GLY A 237 -16.54 -3.96 3.60
C GLY A 237 -17.09 -3.86 2.17
N GLU A 238 -17.66 -2.71 1.77
CA GLU A 238 -18.11 -2.52 0.39
C GLU A 238 -16.98 -1.99 -0.50
N ILE A 239 -16.91 -2.46 -1.74
CA ILE A 239 -15.92 -1.99 -2.70
C ILE A 239 -16.32 -0.58 -3.16
N LEU A 240 -15.46 0.41 -2.88
CA LEU A 240 -15.63 1.79 -3.32
C LEU A 240 -15.04 2.03 -4.71
N ALA A 241 -13.90 1.44 -4.99
CA ALA A 241 -13.20 1.60 -6.25
C ALA A 241 -12.35 0.38 -6.56
N LYS A 242 -12.23 0.07 -7.86
CA LYS A 242 -11.39 -1.01 -8.38
C LYS A 242 -10.65 -0.51 -9.63
N GLY A 243 -9.34 -0.69 -9.66
CA GLY A 243 -8.52 -0.37 -10.81
C GLY A 243 -8.67 -1.39 -11.95
N PRO A 244 -8.41 -0.98 -13.19
CA PRO A 244 -8.47 -1.88 -14.33
C PRO A 244 -7.41 -2.97 -14.26
N TYR A 245 -7.71 -4.12 -14.87
CA TYR A 245 -6.79 -5.25 -15.03
C TYR A 245 -5.93 -5.06 -16.30
N GLY A 246 -4.63 -5.31 -16.20
CA GLY A 246 -3.73 -5.41 -17.35
C GLY A 246 -2.33 -4.88 -17.08
N ALA A 247 -1.37 -5.35 -17.88
CA ALA A 247 0.02 -4.90 -17.78
C ALA A 247 0.26 -3.49 -18.36
N ASP A 248 -0.75 -2.90 -18.97
CA ASP A 248 -0.78 -1.56 -19.60
C ASP A 248 -1.95 -0.68 -19.08
N SER A 249 -2.51 -1.07 -17.93
CA SER A 249 -3.71 -0.46 -17.34
C SER A 249 -3.39 0.72 -16.39
N GLN A 250 -2.49 1.63 -16.78
CA GLN A 250 -2.12 2.76 -15.94
C GLN A 250 -3.29 3.73 -15.75
N GLU A 251 -3.61 4.03 -14.48
CA GLU A 251 -4.72 4.93 -14.15
C GLU A 251 -4.54 5.56 -12.76
N LEU A 252 -5.00 6.81 -12.60
CA LEU A 252 -5.25 7.42 -11.31
C LEU A 252 -6.72 7.25 -10.97
N ILE A 253 -7.03 6.32 -10.07
CA ILE A 253 -8.40 6.02 -9.62
C ILE A 253 -8.69 6.86 -8.38
N ILE A 254 -9.81 7.57 -8.37
CA ILE A 254 -10.21 8.41 -7.23
C ILE A 254 -11.24 7.67 -6.40
N ALA A 255 -11.02 7.63 -5.07
CA ALA A 255 -11.95 7.12 -4.10
C ALA A 255 -12.28 8.17 -3.04
N GLU A 256 -13.56 8.37 -2.74
CA GLU A 256 -14.01 9.14 -1.57
C GLU A 256 -14.25 8.19 -0.41
N ILE A 257 -13.54 8.40 0.69
CA ILE A 257 -13.51 7.50 1.83
C ILE A 257 -13.93 8.26 3.09
N THR A 258 -14.89 7.71 3.83
CA THR A 258 -15.24 8.20 5.16
C THR A 258 -14.40 7.48 6.20
N LEU A 259 -13.60 8.23 6.96
CA LEU A 259 -12.82 7.71 8.07
C LEU A 259 -13.69 7.62 9.33
N PRO A 260 -13.80 6.45 9.94
CA PRO A 260 -14.59 6.27 11.15
C PRO A 260 -13.89 6.90 12.35
N LEU A 261 -14.69 7.30 13.33
CA LEU A 261 -14.17 7.64 14.65
C LEU A 261 -13.67 6.36 15.34
N ARG A 262 -12.40 6.34 15.70
CA ARG A 262 -11.80 5.18 16.39
C ARG A 262 -11.90 5.34 17.90
N THR A 263 -12.75 4.53 18.51
CA THR A 263 -12.89 4.44 19.97
C THR A 263 -12.45 3.08 20.53
N LEU A 264 -12.25 2.09 19.64
CA LEU A 264 -11.96 0.70 20.04
C LEU A 264 -10.44 0.47 20.05
N THR A 265 -9.85 0.51 21.23
CA THR A 265 -8.43 0.24 21.46
C THR A 265 -8.25 -0.70 22.66
N GLY A 266 -7.10 -1.35 22.73
CA GLY A 266 -6.73 -2.17 23.86
C GLY A 266 -7.68 -3.36 24.12
N THR A 267 -7.86 -3.70 25.38
CA THR A 267 -8.60 -4.92 25.83
C THR A 267 -10.09 -4.88 25.55
N SER A 268 -10.70 -3.72 25.44
CA SER A 268 -12.13 -3.58 25.12
C SER A 268 -12.51 -4.04 23.72
N VAL A 269 -11.56 -4.16 22.81
CA VAL A 269 -11.78 -4.62 21.44
C VAL A 269 -12.18 -6.09 21.38
N ALA A 270 -11.57 -6.95 22.17
CA ALA A 270 -11.80 -8.40 22.12
C ALA A 270 -13.27 -8.83 22.28
N PRO A 271 -14.08 -8.29 23.23
CA PRO A 271 -15.50 -8.59 23.30
C PRO A 271 -16.28 -8.15 22.07
N VAL A 272 -15.95 -6.99 21.50
CA VAL A 272 -16.60 -6.46 20.29
C VAL A 272 -16.33 -7.37 19.10
N LEU A 273 -15.07 -7.78 18.90
CA LEU A 273 -14.70 -8.68 17.81
C LEU A 273 -15.37 -10.05 17.95
N ARG A 274 -15.42 -10.61 19.15
CA ARG A 274 -16.15 -11.87 19.40
C ARG A 274 -17.63 -11.76 19.06
N GLY A 275 -18.27 -10.64 19.41
CA GLY A 275 -19.66 -10.35 19.03
C GLY A 275 -19.88 -10.28 17.52
N LYS A 276 -18.82 -10.00 16.75
CA LYS A 276 -18.82 -10.01 15.27
C LYS A 276 -18.37 -11.37 14.66
N GLY A 277 -18.18 -12.40 15.51
CA GLY A 277 -17.81 -13.74 15.05
C GLY A 277 -16.30 -13.99 14.91
N TYR A 278 -15.44 -13.05 15.30
CA TYR A 278 -14.00 -13.24 15.27
C TYR A 278 -13.53 -14.08 16.46
N ASN A 279 -13.00 -15.26 16.20
CA ASN A 279 -12.48 -16.20 17.20
C ASN A 279 -10.96 -16.45 17.06
N GLY A 280 -10.28 -15.65 16.28
CA GLY A 280 -8.84 -15.72 16.08
C GLY A 280 -8.02 -15.23 17.27
N PRO A 281 -6.67 -15.33 17.19
CA PRO A 281 -5.74 -14.92 18.23
C PRO A 281 -5.79 -13.42 18.56
#